data_a2affd934aa5ad6f7fdcb322ce50547f
#
_entry.id   a2affd934aa5ad6f7fdcb322ce50547f
#
_cell.length_a   1.000
_cell.length_b   1.000
_cell.length_c   1.000
_cell.angle_alpha   90.00
_cell.angle_beta   90.00
_cell.angle_gamma   90.00
#
_symmetry.space_group_name_H-M   'P 1'
#
loop_
_entity.id
_entity.type
_entity.pdbx_description
1 polymer ?
#
loop_
_entity_poly.entity_id
_entity_poly.type
_entity_poly.pdbx_seq_one_letter_code
_entity_poly.pdbx_strand_id
1 'polypeptide(L)'
;DWDDLRLGLTRDRDAWVADLKATQLGGTLRLPDSPRVQPIAARLTRVDLKALSGDAASTRPPEAEVPDLADEARTDPREVPALDLDVEQVQWGQADLGRLRLVTRARPDGLDLAELSLQGPLGGANGSGSWTQSADGSGAFGAPVTRLAVEGKTADLGELLRRLDFASAVEHAPAEATMSADWPGGPGDFALARLDGRVGFEVGAGGLLEVEPGVGRML
;
A
#
# COMPACT_ATOMS: atom_id res chain seq x y z
N ASP A 1 8.48 -0.07 17.91
CA ASP A 1 8.02 -0.67 19.17
C ASP A 1 6.53 -0.97 19.06
N TRP A 2 6.13 -2.19 19.42
CA TRP A 2 4.73 -2.61 19.46
C TRP A 2 4.22 -2.44 20.88
N ASP A 3 3.34 -1.48 21.10
CA ASP A 3 2.78 -1.24 22.42
C ASP A 3 1.61 -2.19 22.68
N ASP A 4 1.69 -2.94 23.79
CA ASP A 4 0.65 -3.85 24.29
C ASP A 4 0.18 -4.95 23.28
N LEU A 5 1.09 -5.49 22.49
CA LEU A 5 0.74 -6.59 21.57
C LEU A 5 0.30 -7.84 22.38
N ARG A 6 -0.93 -8.25 22.16
CA ARG A 6 -1.48 -9.51 22.64
C ARG A 6 -1.81 -10.40 21.45
N LEU A 7 -1.29 -11.61 21.49
CA LEU A 7 -1.50 -12.62 20.47
C LEU A 7 -2.20 -13.83 21.10
N GLY A 8 -3.41 -14.11 20.66
CA GLY A 8 -4.12 -15.37 20.93
C GLY A 8 -4.01 -16.30 19.73
N LEU A 9 -3.65 -17.55 19.91
CA LEU A 9 -3.56 -18.53 18.84
C LEU A 9 -4.50 -19.70 19.12
N THR A 10 -5.40 -20.00 18.18
CA THR A 10 -6.39 -21.06 18.30
C THR A 10 -6.35 -21.94 17.04
N ARG A 11 -6.49 -23.25 17.23
CA ARG A 11 -6.62 -24.19 16.14
C ARG A 11 -8.09 -24.36 15.77
N ASP A 12 -8.43 -24.12 14.49
CA ASP A 12 -9.75 -24.35 13.91
C ASP A 12 -9.62 -25.32 12.73
N ARG A 13 -10.05 -26.56 12.91
CA ARG A 13 -10.07 -27.68 11.93
C ARG A 13 -8.85 -27.72 10.99
N ASP A 14 -8.86 -26.90 9.93
CA ASP A 14 -7.90 -26.85 8.82
C ASP A 14 -7.10 -25.53 8.77
N ALA A 15 -7.14 -24.76 9.86
CA ALA A 15 -6.45 -23.47 9.92
C ALA A 15 -6.00 -23.12 11.35
N TRP A 16 -5.03 -22.23 11.46
CA TRP A 16 -4.72 -21.48 12.66
C TRP A 16 -5.41 -20.12 12.60
N VAL A 17 -6.03 -19.74 13.69
CA VAL A 17 -6.64 -18.43 13.85
C VAL A 17 -5.84 -17.68 14.91
N ALA A 18 -5.29 -16.53 14.54
CA ALA A 18 -4.58 -15.63 15.42
C ALA A 18 -5.45 -14.41 15.70
N ASP A 19 -5.73 -14.17 16.97
CA ASP A 19 -6.36 -12.94 17.47
C ASP A 19 -5.26 -11.93 17.79
N LEU A 20 -5.30 -10.79 17.13
CA LEU A 20 -4.31 -9.71 17.25
C LEU A 20 -4.94 -8.54 18.01
N LYS A 21 -4.28 -8.05 19.04
CA LYS A 21 -4.67 -6.85 19.78
C LYS A 21 -3.43 -6.04 20.12
N ALA A 22 -3.32 -4.87 19.52
CA ALA A 22 -2.33 -3.86 19.81
C ALA A 22 -2.96 -2.47 19.63
N THR A 23 -2.28 -1.43 20.03
CA THR A 23 -2.76 -0.05 19.83
C THR A 23 -2.89 0.27 18.33
N GLN A 24 -1.97 -0.21 17.52
CA GLN A 24 -1.86 0.09 16.09
C GLN A 24 -2.60 -0.91 15.19
N LEU A 25 -2.93 -2.09 15.72
CA LEU A 25 -3.49 -3.19 14.95
C LEU A 25 -4.45 -4.02 15.79
N GLY A 26 -5.62 -4.33 15.26
CA GLY A 26 -6.59 -5.22 15.90
C GLY A 26 -7.33 -6.07 14.89
N GLY A 27 -7.67 -7.31 15.26
CA GLY A 27 -8.47 -8.20 14.43
C GLY A 27 -8.02 -9.64 14.44
N THR A 28 -8.37 -10.38 13.41
CA THR A 28 -8.09 -11.81 13.28
C THR A 28 -7.35 -12.13 11.98
N LEU A 29 -6.43 -13.10 12.07
CA LEU A 29 -5.70 -13.66 10.95
C LEU A 29 -5.96 -15.15 10.89
N ARG A 30 -6.46 -15.65 9.77
CA ARG A 30 -6.67 -17.08 9.51
C ARG A 30 -5.58 -17.59 8.56
N LEU A 31 -4.79 -18.51 9.03
CA LEU A 31 -3.71 -19.19 8.32
C LEU A 31 -4.14 -20.62 7.99
N PRO A 32 -4.53 -20.94 6.76
CA PRO A 32 -4.93 -22.29 6.38
C PRO A 32 -3.73 -23.24 6.36
N ASP A 33 -3.97 -24.54 6.60
CA ASP A 33 -2.93 -25.57 6.50
C ASP A 33 -2.36 -25.71 5.09
N SER A 34 -3.14 -25.33 4.09
CA SER A 34 -2.76 -25.36 2.68
C SER A 34 -2.85 -23.96 2.07
N PRO A 35 -1.93 -23.05 2.39
CA PRO A 35 -2.00 -21.65 1.94
C PRO A 35 -1.82 -21.48 0.43
N ARG A 36 -1.32 -22.52 -0.28
CA ARG A 36 -1.28 -22.52 -1.75
C ARG A 36 -2.65 -22.75 -2.41
N VAL A 37 -3.60 -23.33 -1.69
CA VAL A 37 -4.95 -23.66 -2.16
C VAL A 37 -5.98 -22.70 -1.62
N GLN A 38 -5.81 -22.27 -0.38
CA GLN A 38 -6.72 -21.36 0.31
C GLN A 38 -5.97 -20.07 0.65
N PRO A 39 -6.59 -18.89 0.47
CA PRO A 39 -5.94 -17.63 0.80
C PRO A 39 -5.74 -17.49 2.31
N ILE A 40 -4.70 -16.79 2.68
CA ILE A 40 -4.58 -16.23 4.02
C ILE A 40 -5.65 -15.15 4.16
N ALA A 41 -6.53 -15.27 5.16
CA ALA A 41 -7.59 -14.30 5.38
C ALA A 41 -7.28 -13.44 6.62
N ALA A 42 -7.31 -12.13 6.45
CA ALA A 42 -7.16 -11.17 7.53
C ALA A 42 -8.43 -10.29 7.63
N ARG A 43 -9.01 -10.23 8.82
CA ARG A 43 -10.14 -9.37 9.15
C ARG A 43 -9.73 -8.47 10.29
N LEU A 44 -9.36 -7.24 9.93
CA LEU A 44 -8.80 -6.28 10.87
C LEU A 44 -9.83 -5.19 11.16
N THR A 45 -10.00 -4.88 12.43
CA THR A 45 -10.90 -3.78 12.84
C THR A 45 -10.22 -2.44 12.66
N ARG A 46 -8.88 -2.41 12.85
CA ARG A 46 -8.11 -1.16 12.76
C ARG A 46 -6.67 -1.45 12.35
N VAL A 47 -6.14 -0.55 11.53
CA VAL A 47 -4.71 -0.51 11.17
C VAL A 47 -4.25 0.95 11.11
N ASP A 48 -3.21 1.31 11.85
CA ASP A 48 -2.52 2.60 11.71
C ASP A 48 -1.24 2.40 10.88
N LEU A 49 -1.31 2.81 9.62
CA LEU A 49 -0.20 2.65 8.66
C LEU A 49 1.02 3.51 9.04
N LYS A 50 0.81 4.71 9.62
CA LYS A 50 1.91 5.59 10.03
C LYS A 50 2.70 4.97 11.17
N ALA A 51 2.02 4.38 12.14
CA ALA A 51 2.64 3.68 13.25
C ALA A 51 3.36 2.39 12.81
N LEU A 52 2.85 1.70 11.79
CA LEU A 52 3.47 0.48 11.25
C LEU A 52 4.67 0.78 10.34
N SER A 53 4.66 1.93 9.66
CA SER A 53 5.77 2.32 8.77
C SER A 53 7.05 2.67 9.53
N GLY A 54 6.95 2.97 10.83
CA GLY A 54 8.09 3.38 11.67
C GLY A 54 8.81 4.60 11.09
N ASP A 55 9.93 4.98 11.70
CA ASP A 55 10.81 6.03 11.19
C ASP A 55 11.65 5.63 9.95
N ALA A 56 11.28 4.56 9.26
CA ALA A 56 12.01 4.07 8.09
C ALA A 56 12.07 5.10 6.93
N ALA A 57 11.15 6.07 6.92
CA ALA A 57 11.16 7.16 5.94
C ALA A 57 12.16 8.30 6.28
N SER A 58 12.68 8.36 7.51
CA SER A 58 13.44 9.52 7.99
C SER A 58 14.96 9.35 8.00
N THR A 59 15.51 8.20 7.65
CA THR A 59 16.95 7.93 7.84
C THR A 59 17.70 7.48 6.59
N ARG A 60 17.19 7.69 5.38
CA ARG A 60 17.99 7.43 4.19
C ARG A 60 18.37 8.73 3.51
N PRO A 61 19.66 9.10 3.52
CA PRO A 61 20.15 10.19 2.69
C PRO A 61 19.88 9.91 1.21
N PRO A 62 19.64 10.94 0.36
CA PRO A 62 19.29 10.77 -1.05
C PRO A 62 20.41 10.19 -1.95
N GLU A 63 21.56 9.81 -1.40
CA GLU A 63 22.73 9.29 -2.13
C GLU A 63 23.26 7.98 -1.55
N ALA A 64 22.42 7.06 -1.10
CA ALA A 64 22.89 5.70 -0.84
C ALA A 64 22.92 4.94 -2.16
N GLU A 65 24.11 4.45 -2.52
CA GLU A 65 24.34 3.51 -3.62
C GLU A 65 23.21 2.49 -3.70
N VAL A 66 22.62 2.37 -4.89
CA VAL A 66 21.61 1.35 -5.18
C VAL A 66 22.25 0.00 -4.87
N PRO A 67 21.82 -0.75 -3.83
CA PRO A 67 22.38 -2.06 -3.58
C PRO A 67 22.20 -2.90 -4.84
N ASP A 68 23.27 -3.54 -5.27
CA ASP A 68 23.20 -4.50 -6.36
C ASP A 68 22.33 -5.67 -5.91
N LEU A 69 21.06 -5.69 -6.36
CA LEU A 69 20.05 -6.67 -5.99
C LEU A 69 20.37 -8.09 -6.52
N ALA A 70 21.62 -8.35 -6.90
CA ALA A 70 22.03 -9.65 -7.40
C ALA A 70 21.99 -10.76 -6.32
N ASP A 71 21.95 -10.41 -5.03
CA ASP A 71 22.16 -11.38 -3.94
C ASP A 71 21.07 -11.39 -2.84
N GLU A 72 20.06 -10.51 -2.86
CA GLU A 72 18.91 -10.67 -1.96
C GLU A 72 18.02 -11.77 -2.52
N ALA A 73 17.72 -12.78 -1.71
CA ALA A 73 16.85 -13.90 -2.04
C ALA A 73 15.50 -13.34 -2.55
N ARG A 74 15.37 -13.24 -3.88
CA ARG A 74 14.17 -12.71 -4.54
C ARG A 74 13.01 -13.64 -4.20
N THR A 75 12.02 -13.12 -3.50
CA THR A 75 10.80 -13.88 -3.21
C THR A 75 10.13 -14.26 -4.53
N ASP A 76 9.93 -15.55 -4.74
CA ASP A 76 9.22 -16.06 -5.92
C ASP A 76 7.72 -15.78 -5.77
N PRO A 77 7.10 -14.99 -6.65
CA PRO A 77 5.69 -14.65 -6.57
C PRO A 77 4.76 -15.88 -6.66
N ARG A 78 5.23 -17.00 -7.22
CA ARG A 78 4.47 -18.26 -7.34
C ARG A 78 4.38 -19.02 -6.02
N GLU A 79 5.26 -18.71 -5.07
CA GLU A 79 5.32 -19.35 -3.76
C GLU A 79 4.54 -18.56 -2.70
N VAL A 80 4.21 -17.31 -3.00
CA VAL A 80 3.47 -16.46 -2.07
C VAL A 80 1.99 -16.83 -2.06
N PRO A 81 1.41 -17.09 -0.89
CA PRO A 81 -0.01 -17.37 -0.77
C PRO A 81 -0.89 -16.22 -1.23
N ALA A 82 -2.07 -16.54 -1.76
CA ALA A 82 -3.09 -15.54 -1.98
C ALA A 82 -3.56 -14.93 -0.65
N LEU A 83 -3.95 -13.66 -0.69
CA LEU A 83 -4.39 -12.88 0.47
C LEU A 83 -5.82 -12.39 0.27
N ASP A 84 -6.62 -12.47 1.32
CA ASP A 84 -7.94 -11.88 1.45
C ASP A 84 -7.96 -10.98 2.69
N LEU A 85 -7.71 -9.69 2.49
CA LEU A 85 -7.60 -8.68 3.55
C LEU A 85 -8.82 -7.76 3.54
N ASP A 86 -9.45 -7.61 4.70
CA ASP A 86 -10.50 -6.63 4.96
C ASP A 86 -10.12 -5.86 6.24
N VAL A 87 -10.02 -4.54 6.14
CA VAL A 87 -9.73 -3.64 7.25
C VAL A 87 -10.87 -2.66 7.38
N GLU A 88 -11.56 -2.66 8.52
CA GLU A 88 -12.71 -1.78 8.75
C GLU A 88 -12.28 -0.31 8.86
N GLN A 89 -11.12 -0.05 9.49
CA GLN A 89 -10.60 1.31 9.66
C GLN A 89 -9.10 1.35 9.42
N VAL A 90 -8.71 1.99 8.34
CA VAL A 90 -7.32 2.34 8.03
C VAL A 90 -7.07 3.77 8.46
N GLN A 91 -5.99 3.98 9.20
CA GLN A 91 -5.56 5.30 9.66
C GLN A 91 -4.15 5.62 9.16
N TRP A 92 -3.89 6.89 8.97
CA TRP A 92 -2.57 7.46 8.79
C TRP A 92 -2.39 8.56 9.83
N GLY A 93 -1.88 8.22 11.00
CA GLY A 93 -1.84 9.10 12.15
C GLY A 93 -3.26 9.56 12.56
N GLN A 94 -3.57 10.84 12.35
CA GLN A 94 -4.89 11.41 12.66
C GLN A 94 -5.91 11.29 11.50
N ALA A 95 -5.45 10.90 10.30
CA ALA A 95 -6.31 10.78 9.14
C ALA A 95 -7.05 9.43 9.14
N ASP A 96 -8.37 9.47 9.06
CA ASP A 96 -9.21 8.29 8.79
C ASP A 96 -9.32 8.11 7.27
N LEU A 97 -8.68 7.07 6.75
CA LEU A 97 -8.72 6.70 5.34
C LEU A 97 -9.88 5.76 5.00
N GLY A 98 -10.58 5.27 6.04
CA GLY A 98 -11.76 4.42 5.90
C GLY A 98 -11.45 2.94 5.76
N ARG A 99 -12.31 2.22 5.04
CA ARG A 99 -12.24 0.76 4.86
C ARG A 99 -11.35 0.39 3.70
N LEU A 100 -10.49 -0.61 3.92
CA LEU A 100 -9.65 -1.21 2.89
C LEU A 100 -10.09 -2.64 2.61
N ARG A 101 -10.27 -2.97 1.35
CA ARG A 101 -10.43 -4.31 0.83
C ARG A 101 -9.29 -4.62 -0.14
N LEU A 102 -8.54 -5.71 0.10
CA LEU A 102 -7.49 -6.17 -0.79
C LEU A 102 -7.61 -7.68 -0.97
N VAL A 103 -7.70 -8.11 -2.22
CA VAL A 103 -7.79 -9.53 -2.58
C VAL A 103 -6.74 -9.84 -3.63
N THR A 104 -5.90 -10.82 -3.35
CA THR A 104 -5.02 -11.39 -4.38
C THR A 104 -5.48 -12.80 -4.77
N ARG A 105 -5.10 -13.22 -5.97
CA ARG A 105 -5.37 -14.56 -6.49
C ARG A 105 -4.10 -15.16 -7.04
N ALA A 106 -3.87 -16.44 -6.69
CA ALA A 106 -2.74 -17.16 -7.23
C ALA A 106 -2.90 -17.42 -8.73
N ARG A 107 -1.78 -17.31 -9.44
CA ARG A 107 -1.62 -17.63 -10.87
C ARG A 107 -0.45 -18.61 -11.06
N PRO A 108 -0.36 -19.28 -12.21
CA PRO A 108 0.80 -20.12 -12.53
C PRO A 108 2.14 -19.37 -12.55
N ASP A 109 2.11 -18.06 -12.84
CA ASP A 109 3.26 -17.17 -12.96
C ASP A 109 3.39 -16.16 -11.80
N GLY A 110 2.53 -16.25 -10.77
CA GLY A 110 2.60 -15.36 -9.59
C GLY A 110 1.25 -15.05 -8.96
N LEU A 111 0.97 -13.76 -8.73
CA LEU A 111 -0.24 -13.26 -8.09
C LEU A 111 -0.91 -12.15 -8.92
N ASP A 112 -2.24 -12.18 -8.99
CA ASP A 112 -3.06 -11.03 -9.39
C ASP A 112 -3.55 -10.28 -8.17
N LEU A 113 -3.52 -8.96 -8.19
CA LEU A 113 -4.30 -8.10 -7.34
C LEU A 113 -5.70 -7.96 -7.95
N ALA A 114 -6.61 -8.83 -7.51
CA ALA A 114 -7.95 -8.92 -8.05
C ALA A 114 -8.87 -7.80 -7.58
N GLU A 115 -8.60 -7.27 -6.38
CA GLU A 115 -9.35 -6.17 -5.78
C GLU A 115 -8.43 -5.37 -4.88
N LEU A 116 -8.43 -4.06 -5.07
CA LEU A 116 -7.92 -3.06 -4.14
C LEU A 116 -8.97 -1.96 -4.10
N SER A 117 -9.58 -1.76 -2.94
CA SER A 117 -10.58 -0.71 -2.72
C SER A 117 -10.37 -0.07 -1.37
N LEU A 118 -10.17 1.24 -1.35
CA LEU A 118 -10.12 2.07 -0.16
C LEU A 118 -11.28 3.06 -0.24
N GLN A 119 -12.13 3.11 0.78
CA GLN A 119 -13.29 3.98 0.81
C GLN A 119 -13.41 4.64 2.17
N GLY A 120 -13.35 5.96 2.22
CA GLY A 120 -13.39 6.71 3.48
C GLY A 120 -13.85 8.15 3.34
N PRO A 121 -13.88 8.87 4.45
CA PRO A 121 -14.39 10.24 4.50
C PRO A 121 -13.56 11.25 3.70
N LEU A 122 -12.28 10.95 3.46
CA LEU A 122 -11.37 11.81 2.71
C LEU A 122 -11.36 11.51 1.20
N GLY A 123 -12.06 10.46 0.78
CA GLY A 123 -12.10 10.03 -0.61
C GLY A 123 -12.00 8.52 -0.74
N GLY A 124 -11.71 8.05 -1.94
CA GLY A 124 -11.56 6.64 -2.22
C GLY A 124 -10.52 6.37 -3.28
N ALA A 125 -10.03 5.14 -3.30
CA ALA A 125 -9.14 4.62 -4.34
C ALA A 125 -9.51 3.19 -4.69
N ASN A 126 -9.38 2.86 -5.97
CA ASN A 126 -9.52 1.49 -6.45
C ASN A 126 -8.29 1.14 -7.28
N GLY A 127 -7.93 -0.13 -7.29
CA GLY A 127 -6.79 -0.57 -8.05
C GLY A 127 -6.84 -2.04 -8.44
N SER A 128 -5.98 -2.36 -9.38
CA SER A 128 -5.71 -3.72 -9.83
C SER A 128 -4.23 -3.85 -10.20
N GLY A 129 -3.75 -5.06 -10.29
CA GLY A 129 -2.35 -5.26 -10.61
C GLY A 129 -1.94 -6.72 -10.67
N SER A 130 -0.64 -6.94 -10.77
CA SER A 130 -0.07 -8.27 -10.73
C SER A 130 1.37 -8.23 -10.25
N TRP A 131 1.80 -9.29 -9.64
CA TRP A 131 3.19 -9.57 -9.34
C TRP A 131 3.55 -10.92 -9.93
N THR A 132 4.28 -10.92 -11.02
CA THR A 132 4.49 -12.12 -11.85
C THR A 132 5.95 -12.28 -12.26
N GLN A 133 6.31 -13.52 -12.53
CA GLN A 133 7.60 -13.90 -13.06
C GLN A 133 7.39 -14.77 -14.31
N SER A 134 7.72 -14.21 -15.46
CA SER A 134 7.55 -14.90 -16.74
C SER A 134 8.75 -15.83 -17.02
N ALA A 135 8.46 -17.01 -17.55
CA ALA A 135 9.48 -17.85 -18.14
C ALA A 135 10.03 -17.20 -19.41
N ASP A 136 11.35 -17.21 -19.59
CA ASP A 136 11.96 -16.89 -20.87
C ASP A 136 11.80 -18.08 -21.85
N GLY A 137 12.19 -17.86 -23.10
CA GLY A 137 12.09 -18.91 -24.13
C GLY A 137 12.99 -20.14 -23.88
N SER A 138 13.87 -20.11 -22.88
CA SER A 138 14.71 -21.24 -22.47
C SER A 138 14.08 -22.05 -21.31
N GLY A 139 12.96 -21.60 -20.77
CA GLY A 139 12.31 -22.16 -19.58
C GLY A 139 12.90 -21.68 -18.26
N ALA A 140 13.89 -20.79 -18.28
CA ALA A 140 14.32 -20.08 -17.10
C ALA A 140 13.34 -18.95 -16.77
N PHE A 141 13.18 -18.67 -15.47
CA PHE A 141 12.33 -17.56 -15.05
C PHE A 141 13.15 -16.27 -14.98
N GLY A 142 12.63 -15.21 -15.60
CA GLY A 142 13.19 -13.87 -15.51
C GLY A 142 13.02 -13.26 -14.12
N ALA A 143 13.47 -12.04 -13.94
CA ALA A 143 13.19 -11.30 -12.70
C ALA A 143 11.68 -11.05 -12.54
N PRO A 144 11.14 -11.13 -11.32
CA PRO A 144 9.75 -10.80 -11.07
C PRO A 144 9.49 -9.31 -11.38
N VAL A 145 8.25 -9.02 -11.81
CA VAL A 145 7.80 -7.67 -12.13
C VAL A 145 6.47 -7.42 -11.43
N THR A 146 6.36 -6.29 -10.78
CA THR A 146 5.10 -5.79 -10.23
C THR A 146 4.50 -4.77 -11.19
N ARG A 147 3.21 -4.90 -11.46
CA ARG A 147 2.38 -3.93 -12.19
C ARG A 147 1.23 -3.50 -11.32
N LEU A 148 0.95 -2.20 -11.32
CA LEU A 148 -0.11 -1.63 -10.50
C LEU A 148 -0.82 -0.51 -11.27
N ALA A 149 -2.15 -0.57 -11.29
CA ALA A 149 -3.00 0.52 -11.76
C ALA A 149 -3.91 0.95 -10.61
N VAL A 150 -3.94 2.25 -10.31
CA VAL A 150 -4.75 2.82 -9.24
C VAL A 150 -5.46 4.07 -9.74
N GLU A 151 -6.72 4.21 -9.37
CA GLU A 151 -7.52 5.41 -9.53
C GLU A 151 -7.96 5.90 -8.17
N GLY A 152 -7.77 7.18 -7.88
CA GLY A 152 -8.15 7.82 -6.63
C GLY A 152 -9.00 9.05 -6.87
N LYS A 153 -9.93 9.32 -5.95
CA LYS A 153 -10.83 10.49 -5.99
C LYS A 153 -11.01 11.07 -4.60
N THR A 154 -11.02 12.39 -4.53
CA THR A 154 -11.38 13.11 -3.31
C THR A 154 -12.30 14.29 -3.64
N ALA A 155 -13.18 14.62 -2.71
CA ALA A 155 -14.03 15.80 -2.82
C ALA A 155 -13.29 17.09 -2.41
N ASP A 156 -12.24 16.94 -1.56
CA ASP A 156 -11.45 18.07 -1.06
C ASP A 156 -9.98 17.65 -0.94
N LEU A 157 -9.19 18.00 -1.97
CA LEU A 157 -7.76 17.72 -2.01
C LEU A 157 -7.01 18.43 -0.88
N GLY A 158 -7.42 19.66 -0.54
CA GLY A 158 -6.78 20.43 0.52
C GLY A 158 -6.94 19.76 1.87
N GLU A 159 -8.14 19.29 2.20
CA GLU A 159 -8.41 18.55 3.43
C GLU A 159 -7.64 17.22 3.46
N LEU A 160 -7.64 16.48 2.35
CA LEU A 160 -6.89 15.22 2.24
C LEU A 160 -5.40 15.44 2.53
N LEU A 161 -4.77 16.43 1.87
CA LEU A 161 -3.35 16.74 2.05
C LEU A 161 -3.03 17.14 3.48
N ARG A 162 -3.83 18.03 4.08
CA ARG A 162 -3.65 18.45 5.49
C ARG A 162 -3.74 17.27 6.46
N ARG A 163 -4.71 16.37 6.25
CA ARG A 163 -4.88 15.18 7.10
C ARG A 163 -3.73 14.20 6.97
N LEU A 164 -3.07 14.16 5.82
CA LEU A 164 -1.90 13.35 5.57
C LEU A 164 -0.59 14.03 5.99
N ASP A 165 -0.65 15.17 6.68
CA ASP A 165 0.49 15.99 7.11
C ASP A 165 1.28 16.63 5.94
N PHE A 166 0.65 16.81 4.77
CA PHE A 166 1.23 17.56 3.67
C PHE A 166 0.79 19.03 3.69
N ALA A 167 1.71 19.93 3.30
CA ALA A 167 1.35 21.31 3.05
C ALA A 167 0.40 21.40 1.85
N SER A 168 -0.68 22.17 1.97
CA SER A 168 -1.63 22.40 0.89
C SER A 168 -1.78 23.89 0.64
N ALA A 169 -1.62 24.28 -0.62
CA ALA A 169 -1.97 25.61 -1.12
C ALA A 169 -3.36 25.64 -1.76
N VAL A 170 -4.09 24.53 -1.76
CA VAL A 170 -5.41 24.37 -2.38
C VAL A 170 -6.45 24.09 -1.31
N GLU A 171 -7.64 24.65 -1.43
CA GLU A 171 -8.79 24.40 -0.57
C GLU A 171 -10.03 24.06 -1.40
N HIS A 172 -10.83 23.13 -0.85
CA HIS A 172 -12.15 22.75 -1.38
C HIS A 172 -12.14 22.38 -2.87
N ALA A 173 -11.04 21.81 -3.37
CA ALA A 173 -10.94 21.36 -4.75
C ALA A 173 -11.16 19.86 -4.85
N PRO A 174 -12.16 19.38 -5.58
CA PRO A 174 -12.24 17.97 -5.92
C PRO A 174 -11.04 17.58 -6.79
N ALA A 175 -10.53 16.37 -6.61
CA ALA A 175 -9.42 15.88 -7.42
C ALA A 175 -9.59 14.41 -7.76
N GLU A 176 -9.09 14.06 -8.94
CA GLU A 176 -8.95 12.70 -9.41
C GLU A 176 -7.49 12.45 -9.78
N ALA A 177 -6.99 11.26 -9.42
CA ALA A 177 -5.65 10.83 -9.77
C ALA A 177 -5.70 9.44 -10.37
N THR A 178 -4.92 9.22 -11.42
CA THR A 178 -4.72 7.91 -12.03
C THR A 178 -3.24 7.59 -12.05
N MET A 179 -2.89 6.37 -11.74
CA MET A 179 -1.52 5.88 -11.82
C MET A 179 -1.52 4.51 -12.49
N SER A 180 -0.60 4.32 -13.44
CA SER A 180 -0.26 3.01 -13.99
C SER A 180 1.26 2.90 -13.97
N ALA A 181 1.77 1.92 -13.25
CA ALA A 181 3.20 1.78 -13.03
C ALA A 181 3.62 0.31 -12.99
N ASP A 182 4.83 0.05 -13.47
CA ASP A 182 5.51 -1.22 -13.30
C ASP A 182 6.95 -1.01 -12.81
N TRP A 183 7.44 -1.98 -12.05
CA TRP A 183 8.79 -1.98 -11.53
C TRP A 183 9.31 -3.41 -11.35
N PRO A 184 10.65 -3.61 -11.46
CA PRO A 184 11.26 -4.91 -11.18
C PRO A 184 11.22 -5.23 -9.70
N GLY A 185 10.95 -6.50 -9.38
CA GLY A 185 10.86 -6.99 -8.01
C GLY A 185 9.44 -7.17 -7.51
N GLY A 186 9.29 -7.31 -6.19
CA GLY A 186 8.03 -7.46 -5.49
C GLY A 186 7.32 -6.13 -5.21
N PRO A 187 6.10 -6.18 -4.68
CA PRO A 187 5.36 -4.98 -4.30
C PRO A 187 6.10 -4.06 -3.31
N GLY A 188 6.94 -4.65 -2.42
CA GLY A 188 7.75 -3.92 -1.46
C GLY A 188 9.01 -3.27 -2.03
N ASP A 189 9.42 -3.64 -3.26
CA ASP A 189 10.64 -3.12 -3.91
C ASP A 189 10.38 -1.82 -4.67
N PHE A 190 9.27 -1.17 -4.39
CA PHE A 190 8.89 0.10 -5.01
C PHE A 190 9.96 1.16 -4.78
N ALA A 191 10.48 1.72 -5.87
CA ALA A 191 11.41 2.84 -5.84
C ALA A 191 11.15 3.75 -7.06
N LEU A 192 10.97 5.04 -6.82
CA LEU A 192 10.67 6.01 -7.88
C LEU A 192 11.71 6.00 -9.02
N ALA A 193 12.98 5.74 -8.69
CA ALA A 193 14.06 5.68 -9.67
C ALA A 193 13.98 4.47 -10.63
N ARG A 194 13.16 3.47 -10.31
CA ARG A 194 12.99 2.23 -11.09
C ARG A 194 11.58 2.04 -11.63
N LEU A 195 10.73 3.04 -11.42
CA LEU A 195 9.35 3.01 -11.83
C LEU A 195 9.25 3.41 -13.31
N ASP A 196 8.62 2.56 -14.10
CA ASP A 196 8.12 2.92 -15.43
C ASP A 196 6.60 3.07 -15.36
N GLY A 197 6.07 4.19 -15.85
CA GLY A 197 4.65 4.42 -15.71
C GLY A 197 4.15 5.79 -16.11
N ARG A 198 2.86 6.00 -15.82
CA ARG A 198 2.15 7.27 -16.07
C ARG A 198 1.35 7.65 -14.84
N VAL A 199 1.35 8.94 -14.55
CA VAL A 199 0.50 9.55 -13.53
C VAL A 199 -0.33 10.63 -14.21
N GLY A 200 -1.64 10.52 -14.10
CA GLY A 200 -2.60 11.57 -14.47
C GLY A 200 -3.14 12.22 -13.22
N PHE A 201 -3.37 13.52 -13.27
CA PHE A 201 -3.91 14.26 -12.15
C PHE A 201 -4.83 15.38 -12.65
N GLU A 202 -6.06 15.39 -12.16
CA GLU A 202 -7.06 16.40 -12.49
C GLU A 202 -7.54 17.05 -11.19
N VAL A 203 -7.53 18.39 -11.16
CA VAL A 203 -8.04 19.17 -10.03
C VAL A 203 -9.17 20.06 -10.54
N GLY A 204 -10.31 19.96 -9.90
CA GLY A 204 -11.46 20.78 -10.19
C GLY A 204 -11.34 22.19 -9.60
N ALA A 205 -12.40 22.96 -9.74
CA ALA A 205 -12.45 24.31 -9.20
C ALA A 205 -12.35 24.30 -7.67
N GLY A 206 -11.46 25.12 -7.11
CA GLY A 206 -11.19 25.28 -5.69
C GLY A 206 -10.61 26.65 -5.38
N GLY A 207 -10.33 26.89 -4.09
CA GLY A 207 -9.61 28.09 -3.62
C GLY A 207 -8.10 27.87 -3.64
N LEU A 208 -7.34 28.90 -3.99
CA LEU A 208 -5.91 28.94 -3.70
C LEU A 208 -5.72 29.71 -2.40
N LEU A 209 -5.03 29.13 -1.44
CA LEU A 209 -4.56 29.88 -0.27
C LEU A 209 -3.55 30.92 -0.75
N GLU A 210 -3.77 32.18 -0.37
CA GLU A 210 -2.77 33.24 -0.60
C GLU A 210 -1.51 32.84 0.19
N VAL A 211 -0.48 32.42 -0.54
CA VAL A 211 0.85 32.33 0.01
C VAL A 211 1.35 33.77 0.11
N GLU A 212 1.31 34.37 1.30
CA GLU A 212 2.00 35.63 1.52
C GLU A 212 3.45 35.43 1.07
N PRO A 213 3.92 36.13 0.03
CA PRO A 213 5.33 36.10 -0.31
C PRO A 213 6.06 36.69 0.87
N GLY A 214 6.79 35.85 1.59
CA GLY A 214 7.58 36.26 2.74
C GLY A 214 8.39 37.48 2.34
N VAL A 215 8.16 38.60 3.03
CA VAL A 215 8.89 39.85 2.85
C VAL A 215 10.34 39.53 3.19
N GLY A 216 11.11 39.15 2.17
CA GLY A 216 12.56 39.06 2.29
C GLY A 216 13.06 40.42 2.73
N ARG A 217 13.44 40.56 4.01
CA ARG A 217 14.14 41.73 4.51
C ARG A 217 15.40 41.88 3.68
N MET A 218 15.38 42.81 2.75
CA MET A 218 16.61 43.47 2.32
C MET A 218 17.10 44.31 3.50
N LEU A 219 18.21 43.95 4.04
CA LEU A 219 19.14 44.79 4.77
C LEU A 219 20.50 44.56 4.19
#